data_4f05f7a8b517ade5f4a3312fc5634d2f
#
_entry.id   4f05f7a8b517ade5f4a3312fc5634d2f
#
_cell.length_a   1.000
_cell.length_b   1.000
_cell.length_c   1.000
_cell.angle_alpha   90.00
_cell.angle_beta   90.00
_cell.angle_gamma   90.00
#
_symmetry.space_group_name_H-M   'P 1'
#
loop_
_entity.id
_entity.type
_entity.pdbx_description
1 polymer ?
#
loop_
_entity_poly.entity_id
_entity_poly.type
_entity_poly.pdbx_seq_one_letter_code
_entity_poly.pdbx_strand_id
1 'polypeptide(L)'
;DLQIKLANDGLALAHNSLATNLLPDWGKWHDYVFAFTQEPATIVISREAFANFGIPKTRQDLISILRDHPDVFRGRVGTYDLRNSGLGYLFATQDARTSEVFWRLAEVLGNLDVQLYCCSGAMIDDVSRGKIAMAYNVLGSYAMAREDAIDKIHIIAPRDFTTVMMRTALIPTTSQNP
;
A
#
# COMPACT_ATOMS: atom_id res chain seq x y z
N ASP A 1 2.83 11.88 -7.58
CA ASP A 1 2.01 13.11 -7.68
C ASP A 1 2.81 14.39 -7.38
N LEU A 2 3.50 14.49 -6.22
CA LEU A 2 4.27 15.70 -5.89
C LEU A 2 5.45 15.92 -6.83
N GLN A 3 6.19 14.87 -7.20
CA GLN A 3 7.30 14.97 -8.14
C GLN A 3 6.82 15.38 -9.53
N ILE A 4 5.69 14.88 -10.00
CA ILE A 4 5.09 15.29 -11.27
C ILE A 4 4.67 16.76 -11.20
N LYS A 5 4.12 17.20 -10.06
CA LYS A 5 3.80 18.61 -9.87
C LYS A 5 5.06 19.48 -9.95
N LEU A 6 6.13 19.11 -9.27
CA LEU A 6 7.41 19.83 -9.35
C LEU A 6 7.94 19.94 -10.78
N ALA A 7 7.85 18.86 -11.57
CA ALA A 7 8.24 18.87 -12.96
C ALA A 7 7.38 19.82 -13.81
N ASN A 8 6.05 19.78 -13.61
CA ASN A 8 5.12 20.65 -14.32
C ASN A 8 5.27 22.14 -13.95
N ASP A 9 5.69 22.42 -12.71
CA ASP A 9 5.99 23.77 -12.21
C ASP A 9 7.38 24.27 -12.70
N GLY A 10 8.10 23.49 -13.53
CA GLY A 10 9.39 23.86 -14.08
C GLY A 10 10.57 23.77 -13.10
N LEU A 11 10.42 22.98 -12.02
CA LEU A 11 11.42 22.82 -10.99
C LEU A 11 12.32 21.58 -11.18
N ALA A 12 12.18 20.87 -12.31
CA ALA A 12 13.00 19.73 -12.68
C ALA A 12 13.78 19.98 -13.96
N LEU A 13 15.00 19.44 -14.03
CA LEU A 13 15.81 19.40 -15.25
C LEU A 13 15.45 18.18 -16.07
N ALA A 14 15.40 18.35 -17.40
CA ALA A 14 15.29 17.23 -18.32
C ALA A 14 16.55 16.39 -18.30
N HIS A 15 16.41 15.06 -18.28
CA HIS A 15 17.53 14.13 -18.32
C HIS A 15 17.24 13.03 -19.34
N ASN A 16 18.18 12.76 -20.23
CA ASN A 16 18.09 11.67 -21.20
C ASN A 16 19.36 10.83 -21.15
N SER A 17 19.22 9.53 -20.99
CA SER A 17 20.31 8.56 -20.96
C SER A 17 19.83 7.21 -21.53
N LEU A 18 20.78 6.31 -21.79
CA LEU A 18 20.43 4.94 -22.20
C LEU A 18 19.52 4.26 -21.18
N ALA A 19 19.76 4.48 -19.89
CA ALA A 19 18.95 3.89 -18.82
C ALA A 19 17.52 4.44 -18.81
N THR A 20 17.34 5.75 -18.92
CA THR A 20 16.01 6.37 -18.93
C THR A 20 15.21 6.05 -20.20
N ASN A 21 15.89 5.79 -21.32
CA ASN A 21 15.25 5.38 -22.58
C ASN A 21 14.75 3.92 -22.53
N LEU A 22 15.28 3.09 -21.65
CA LEU A 22 14.83 1.70 -21.46
C LEU A 22 13.64 1.61 -20.50
N LEU A 23 13.26 2.68 -19.80
CA LEU A 23 12.08 2.69 -18.97
C LEU A 23 10.81 2.57 -19.82
N PRO A 24 9.82 1.81 -19.37
CA PRO A 24 8.51 1.78 -20.03
C PRO A 24 7.82 3.14 -19.93
N ASP A 25 6.87 3.42 -20.83
CA ASP A 25 6.19 4.72 -20.89
C ASP A 25 5.49 5.12 -19.58
N TRP A 26 4.95 4.15 -18.86
CA TRP A 26 4.35 4.40 -17.53
C TRP A 26 5.39 4.72 -16.45
N GLY A 27 6.66 4.41 -16.66
CA GLY A 27 7.76 4.63 -15.73
C GLY A 27 8.41 6.00 -15.82
N LYS A 28 7.97 6.86 -16.73
CA LYS A 28 8.55 8.19 -16.91
C LYS A 28 7.47 9.25 -17.18
N TRP A 29 7.76 10.48 -16.75
CA TRP A 29 6.93 11.65 -17.04
C TRP A 29 7.77 12.66 -17.81
N HIS A 30 7.56 12.71 -19.09
CA HIS A 30 8.34 13.51 -20.04
C HIS A 30 9.85 13.41 -19.78
N ASP A 31 10.79 13.51 -19.91
CA ASP A 31 12.18 13.32 -19.50
C ASP A 31 12.56 14.03 -18.18
N TYR A 32 11.59 14.24 -17.27
CA TYR A 32 11.81 14.94 -16.00
C TYR A 32 11.68 14.09 -14.76
N VAL A 33 10.81 13.07 -14.78
CA VAL A 33 10.57 12.20 -13.60
C VAL A 33 10.63 10.75 -14.03
N PHE A 34 11.37 9.94 -13.26
CA PHE A 34 11.67 8.54 -13.59
C PHE A 34 11.34 7.64 -12.44
N ALA A 35 10.53 6.62 -12.68
CA ALA A 35 10.21 5.59 -11.69
C ALA A 35 11.33 4.56 -11.60
N PHE A 36 11.67 4.14 -10.37
CA PHE A 36 12.67 3.12 -10.14
C PHE A 36 12.17 1.95 -9.27
N THR A 37 10.93 1.99 -8.79
CA THR A 37 10.28 0.86 -8.09
C THR A 37 8.83 0.71 -8.52
N GLN A 38 8.30 -0.50 -8.27
CA GLN A 38 6.86 -0.81 -8.25
C GLN A 38 6.51 -1.38 -6.90
N GLU A 39 5.64 -0.71 -6.17
CA GLU A 39 5.28 -1.01 -4.79
C GLU A 39 3.77 -1.33 -4.71
N PRO A 40 3.37 -2.60 -4.75
CA PRO A 40 1.96 -2.95 -4.64
C PRO A 40 1.44 -2.71 -3.23
N ALA A 41 0.25 -2.13 -3.12
CA ALA A 41 -0.53 -2.08 -1.88
C ALA A 41 -1.18 -3.44 -1.65
N THR A 42 -0.75 -4.13 -0.59
CA THR A 42 -1.16 -5.50 -0.28
C THR A 42 -1.98 -5.57 1.01
N ILE A 43 -2.63 -6.70 1.20
CA ILE A 43 -3.20 -7.09 2.49
C ILE A 43 -2.22 -8.06 3.14
N VAL A 44 -1.84 -7.82 4.38
CA VAL A 44 -1.01 -8.73 5.16
C VAL A 44 -1.86 -9.34 6.27
N ILE A 45 -1.93 -10.66 6.34
CA ILE A 45 -2.71 -11.39 7.34
C ILE A 45 -1.81 -12.30 8.18
N SER A 46 -2.18 -12.48 9.45
CA SER A 46 -1.58 -13.50 10.32
C SER A 46 -2.06 -14.89 9.88
N ARG A 47 -1.13 -15.82 9.64
CA ARG A 47 -1.46 -17.20 9.30
C ARG A 47 -2.27 -17.87 10.42
N GLU A 48 -1.93 -17.60 11.68
CA GLU A 48 -2.61 -18.13 12.85
C GLU A 48 -4.05 -17.59 12.93
N ALA A 49 -4.22 -16.26 12.84
CA ALA A 49 -5.54 -15.66 12.97
C ALA A 49 -6.50 -16.05 11.83
N PHE A 50 -5.98 -16.37 10.65
CA PHE A 50 -6.77 -16.79 9.49
C PHE A 50 -6.78 -18.30 9.25
N ALA A 51 -6.25 -19.11 10.15
CA ALA A 51 -6.14 -20.56 9.96
C ALA A 51 -7.49 -21.25 9.65
N ASN A 52 -8.59 -20.74 10.21
CA ASN A 52 -9.94 -21.31 10.04
C ASN A 52 -10.78 -20.61 8.98
N PHE A 53 -10.32 -19.53 8.33
CA PHE A 53 -11.15 -18.70 7.45
C PHE A 53 -10.77 -18.80 5.97
N GLY A 54 -9.65 -19.40 5.66
CA GLY A 54 -9.07 -19.35 4.33
C GLY A 54 -8.44 -17.99 3.98
N ILE A 55 -7.71 -17.93 2.87
CA ILE A 55 -7.03 -16.72 2.42
C ILE A 55 -7.97 -15.94 1.50
N PRO A 56 -8.38 -14.71 1.85
CA PRO A 56 -9.21 -13.87 0.99
C PRO A 56 -8.47 -13.52 -0.30
N LYS A 57 -9.14 -13.60 -1.45
CA LYS A 57 -8.56 -13.28 -2.76
C LYS A 57 -8.99 -11.91 -3.27
N THR A 58 -10.08 -11.40 -2.76
CA THR A 58 -10.68 -10.11 -3.13
C THR A 58 -11.04 -9.33 -1.86
N ARG A 59 -11.32 -8.03 -2.03
CA ARG A 59 -11.85 -7.22 -0.92
C ARG A 59 -13.23 -7.69 -0.49
N GLN A 60 -14.02 -8.23 -1.41
CA GLN A 60 -15.34 -8.77 -1.08
C GLN A 60 -15.22 -10.02 -0.19
N ASP A 61 -14.26 -10.93 -0.48
CA ASP A 61 -14.01 -12.09 0.40
C ASP A 61 -13.60 -11.62 1.80
N LEU A 62 -12.72 -10.61 1.85
CA LEU A 62 -12.27 -10.03 3.11
C LEU A 62 -13.44 -9.43 3.90
N ILE A 63 -14.30 -8.64 3.27
CA ILE A 63 -15.50 -8.07 3.89
C ILE A 63 -16.38 -9.16 4.50
N SER A 64 -16.62 -10.25 3.77
CA SER A 64 -17.44 -11.37 4.26
C SER A 64 -16.83 -11.98 5.51
N ILE A 65 -15.53 -12.32 5.48
CA ILE A 65 -14.82 -12.90 6.64
C ILE A 65 -14.90 -11.96 7.86
N LEU A 66 -14.64 -10.68 7.66
CA LEU A 66 -14.61 -9.70 8.76
C LEU A 66 -16.00 -9.46 9.38
N ARG A 67 -17.06 -9.44 8.55
CA ARG A 67 -18.44 -9.25 9.02
C ARG A 67 -18.99 -10.47 9.76
N ASP A 68 -18.64 -11.66 9.28
CA ASP A 68 -19.16 -12.92 9.86
C ASP A 68 -18.47 -13.27 11.18
N HIS A 69 -17.29 -12.70 11.46
CA HIS A 69 -16.48 -13.02 12.63
C HIS A 69 -15.97 -11.77 13.40
N PRO A 70 -16.85 -10.84 13.79
CA PRO A 70 -16.46 -9.60 14.44
C PRO A 70 -15.80 -9.82 15.81
N ASP A 71 -16.10 -10.90 16.49
CA ASP A 71 -15.49 -11.33 17.75
C ASP A 71 -14.00 -11.65 17.62
N VAL A 72 -13.58 -12.17 16.47
CA VAL A 72 -12.17 -12.48 16.18
C VAL A 72 -11.38 -11.25 15.78
N PHE A 73 -12.01 -10.31 15.03
CA PHE A 73 -11.31 -9.23 14.33
C PHE A 73 -11.45 -7.85 15.00
N ARG A 74 -12.37 -7.66 15.96
CA ARG A 74 -12.55 -6.36 16.63
C ARG A 74 -11.27 -5.92 17.33
N GLY A 75 -10.80 -4.69 17.04
CA GLY A 75 -9.56 -4.13 17.54
C GLY A 75 -8.29 -4.80 17.01
N ARG A 76 -8.42 -5.75 16.06
CA ARG A 76 -7.29 -6.52 15.52
C ARG A 76 -7.08 -6.35 14.02
N VAL A 77 -7.62 -5.28 13.44
CA VAL A 77 -7.40 -4.89 12.05
C VAL A 77 -6.63 -3.58 12.04
N GLY A 78 -5.60 -3.48 11.20
CA GLY A 78 -4.77 -2.29 11.06
C GLY A 78 -4.88 -1.66 9.67
N THR A 79 -4.82 -0.34 9.61
CA THR A 79 -4.63 0.44 8.37
C THR A 79 -3.93 1.76 8.68
N TYR A 80 -3.64 2.57 7.67
CA TYR A 80 -3.02 3.87 7.87
C TYR A 80 -3.97 4.88 8.52
N ASP A 81 -3.42 5.75 9.37
CA ASP A 81 -4.08 7.00 9.77
C ASP A 81 -4.00 8.00 8.61
N LEU A 82 -5.10 8.19 7.91
CA LEU A 82 -5.18 9.05 6.71
C LEU A 82 -4.89 10.53 7.00
N ARG A 83 -5.00 10.96 8.27
CA ARG A 83 -4.71 12.34 8.69
C ARG A 83 -3.20 12.59 8.81
N ASN A 84 -2.43 11.54 9.12
CA ASN A 84 -1.01 11.62 9.45
C ASN A 84 -0.12 10.88 8.45
N SER A 85 -0.70 10.05 7.56
CA SER A 85 0.04 9.27 6.55
C SER A 85 -0.32 9.70 5.13
N GLY A 86 0.58 10.42 4.46
CA GLY A 86 0.40 10.79 3.05
C GLY A 86 0.28 9.57 2.14
N LEU A 87 1.01 8.49 2.44
CA LEU A 87 0.90 7.22 1.71
C LEU A 87 -0.47 6.57 1.94
N GLY A 88 -0.93 6.54 3.18
CA GLY A 88 -2.26 6.03 3.51
C GLY A 88 -3.37 6.82 2.80
N TYR A 89 -3.26 8.14 2.78
CA TYR A 89 -4.19 9.01 2.04
C TYR A 89 -4.18 8.70 0.53
N LEU A 90 -2.99 8.52 -0.07
CA LEU A 90 -2.86 8.15 -1.47
C LEU A 90 -3.59 6.84 -1.77
N PHE A 91 -3.32 5.78 -0.99
CA PHE A 91 -3.96 4.48 -1.20
C PHE A 91 -5.48 4.53 -1.01
N ALA A 92 -5.96 5.16 0.05
CA ALA A 92 -7.39 5.27 0.30
C ALA A 92 -8.12 6.04 -0.80
N THR A 93 -7.53 7.12 -1.31
CA THR A 93 -8.13 7.91 -2.41
C THR A 93 -8.12 7.15 -3.74
N GLN A 94 -7.10 6.33 -4.00
CA GLN A 94 -7.08 5.48 -5.20
C GLN A 94 -8.11 4.35 -5.09
N ASP A 95 -8.19 3.68 -3.94
CA ASP A 95 -9.18 2.63 -3.70
C ASP A 95 -10.62 3.18 -3.85
N ALA A 96 -10.89 4.35 -3.27
CA ALA A 96 -12.20 5.02 -3.37
C ALA A 96 -12.60 5.40 -4.80
N ARG A 97 -11.62 5.72 -5.66
CA ARG A 97 -11.85 6.02 -7.07
C ARG A 97 -12.01 4.79 -7.93
N THR A 98 -11.38 3.69 -7.52
CA THR A 98 -11.31 2.46 -8.33
C THR A 98 -12.54 1.58 -8.11
N SER A 99 -13.10 1.55 -6.89
CA SER A 99 -14.17 0.60 -6.58
C SER A 99 -15.07 1.05 -5.43
N GLU A 100 -16.38 0.92 -5.63
CA GLU A 100 -17.41 1.10 -4.58
C GLU A 100 -17.25 0.11 -3.41
N VAL A 101 -16.55 -1.01 -3.60
CA VAL A 101 -16.27 -1.97 -2.53
C VAL A 101 -15.44 -1.34 -1.42
N PHE A 102 -14.63 -0.32 -1.73
CA PHE A 102 -13.85 0.41 -0.73
C PHE A 102 -14.72 0.98 0.39
N TRP A 103 -15.86 1.60 0.05
CA TRP A 103 -16.72 2.23 1.06
C TRP A 103 -17.34 1.20 2.01
N ARG A 104 -17.72 0.03 1.49
CA ARG A 104 -18.19 -1.09 2.31
C ARG A 104 -17.09 -1.66 3.20
N LEU A 105 -15.86 -1.73 2.69
CA LEU A 105 -14.71 -2.14 3.50
C LEU A 105 -14.43 -1.11 4.60
N ALA A 106 -14.44 0.18 4.28
CA ALA A 106 -14.23 1.26 5.26
C ALA A 106 -15.27 1.22 6.39
N GLU A 107 -16.55 0.96 6.06
CA GLU A 107 -17.60 0.75 7.05
C GLU A 107 -17.29 -0.43 7.98
N VAL A 108 -16.89 -1.57 7.41
CA VAL A 108 -16.54 -2.77 8.19
C VAL A 108 -15.34 -2.51 9.09
N LEU A 109 -14.30 -1.85 8.58
CA LEU A 109 -13.12 -1.48 9.35
C LEU A 109 -13.49 -0.56 10.53
N GLY A 110 -14.36 0.42 10.29
CA GLY A 110 -14.87 1.31 11.34
C GLY A 110 -15.64 0.56 12.43
N ASN A 111 -16.51 -0.37 12.04
CA ASN A 111 -17.29 -1.18 12.98
C ASN A 111 -16.45 -2.18 13.80
N LEU A 112 -15.23 -2.47 13.34
CA LEU A 112 -14.28 -3.35 14.01
C LEU A 112 -13.25 -2.62 14.86
N ASP A 113 -13.42 -1.35 15.15
CA ASP A 113 -12.47 -0.54 15.93
C ASP A 113 -11.04 -0.63 15.34
N VAL A 114 -10.92 -0.35 14.02
CA VAL A 114 -9.65 -0.45 13.29
C VAL A 114 -8.52 0.32 13.97
N GLN A 115 -7.35 -0.29 14.08
CA GLN A 115 -6.14 0.35 14.59
C GLN A 115 -5.47 1.20 13.50
N LEU A 116 -5.17 2.46 13.82
CA LEU A 116 -4.57 3.41 12.88
C LEU A 116 -3.06 3.50 13.07
N TYR A 117 -2.32 3.40 11.97
CA TYR A 117 -0.86 3.35 11.95
C TYR A 117 -0.26 4.46 11.07
N CYS A 118 0.97 4.87 11.39
CA CYS A 118 1.75 5.78 10.55
C CYS A 118 2.32 5.08 9.30
N CYS A 119 2.64 3.81 9.41
CA CYS A 119 3.59 3.17 8.49
C CYS A 119 3.44 1.66 8.38
N SER A 120 3.84 1.10 7.22
CA SER A 120 3.78 -0.33 6.91
C SER A 120 4.56 -1.20 7.90
N GLY A 121 5.76 -0.76 8.30
CA GLY A 121 6.62 -1.56 9.19
C GLY A 121 5.94 -1.87 10.52
N ALA A 122 5.34 -0.87 11.16
CA ALA A 122 4.62 -1.06 12.43
C ALA A 122 3.41 -2.02 12.29
N MET A 123 2.68 -1.93 11.17
CA MET A 123 1.58 -2.86 10.88
C MET A 123 2.08 -4.29 10.70
N ILE A 124 3.16 -4.49 9.94
CA ILE A 124 3.76 -5.82 9.71
C ILE A 124 4.24 -6.42 11.02
N ASP A 125 4.90 -5.63 11.87
CA ASP A 125 5.37 -6.06 13.19
C ASP A 125 4.22 -6.54 14.08
N ASP A 126 3.14 -5.77 14.12
CA ASP A 126 1.98 -6.11 14.94
C ASP A 126 1.21 -7.33 14.39
N VAL A 127 1.15 -7.53 13.06
CA VAL A 127 0.60 -8.77 12.48
C VAL A 127 1.49 -9.98 12.81
N SER A 128 2.81 -9.86 12.65
CA SER A 128 3.74 -10.96 12.88
C SER A 128 3.81 -11.40 14.35
N ARG A 129 3.51 -10.49 15.27
CA ARG A 129 3.42 -10.76 16.71
C ARG A 129 2.02 -11.19 17.18
N GLY A 130 1.05 -11.27 16.27
CA GLY A 130 -0.33 -11.63 16.58
C GLY A 130 -1.13 -10.56 17.34
N LYS A 131 -0.59 -9.34 17.49
CA LYS A 131 -1.30 -8.23 18.13
C LYS A 131 -2.50 -7.78 17.29
N ILE A 132 -2.33 -7.70 15.97
CA ILE A 132 -3.44 -7.56 15.02
C ILE A 132 -3.52 -8.80 14.11
N ALA A 133 -4.70 -9.11 13.63
CA ALA A 133 -4.95 -10.25 12.76
C ALA A 133 -4.58 -9.94 11.29
N MET A 134 -4.74 -8.69 10.90
CA MET A 134 -4.44 -8.25 9.54
C MET A 134 -4.14 -6.76 9.45
N ALA A 135 -3.48 -6.39 8.36
CA ALA A 135 -3.25 -5.00 7.96
C ALA A 135 -3.64 -4.78 6.50
N TYR A 136 -4.32 -3.66 6.23
CA TYR A 136 -4.81 -3.27 4.91
C TYR A 136 -3.93 -2.19 4.28
N ASN A 137 -3.68 -2.29 2.97
CA ASN A 137 -2.86 -1.35 2.18
C ASN A 137 -1.38 -1.27 2.60
N VAL A 138 -0.81 -2.38 3.05
CA VAL A 138 0.62 -2.47 3.38
C VAL A 138 1.46 -2.47 2.09
N LEU A 139 2.59 -1.77 2.08
CA LEU A 139 3.58 -1.91 1.00
C LEU A 139 4.13 -3.34 0.96
N GLY A 140 3.84 -4.05 -0.14
CA GLY A 140 4.20 -5.45 -0.32
C GLY A 140 5.70 -5.70 -0.25
N SER A 141 6.52 -4.79 -0.78
CA SER A 141 7.98 -4.87 -0.72
C SER A 141 8.51 -4.90 0.73
N TYR A 142 7.89 -4.13 1.64
CA TYR A 142 8.28 -4.11 3.04
C TYR A 142 7.91 -5.41 3.76
N ALA A 143 6.75 -6.00 3.41
CA ALA A 143 6.36 -7.28 3.98
C ALA A 143 7.24 -8.43 3.45
N MET A 144 7.61 -8.40 2.16
CA MET A 144 8.50 -9.40 1.55
C MET A 144 9.94 -9.33 2.10
N ALA A 145 10.39 -8.15 2.51
CA ALA A 145 11.73 -7.96 3.09
C ALA A 145 11.83 -8.43 4.56
N ARG A 146 10.73 -8.88 5.17
CA ARG A 146 10.70 -9.34 6.57
C ARG A 146 10.90 -10.85 6.65
N GLU A 147 12.14 -11.29 6.51
CA GLU A 147 12.50 -12.71 6.61
C GLU A 147 12.10 -13.35 7.95
N ASP A 148 12.16 -12.58 9.04
CA ASP A 148 11.78 -12.98 10.40
C ASP A 148 10.26 -13.18 10.60
N ALA A 149 9.46 -12.65 9.70
CA ALA A 149 8.00 -12.66 9.79
C ALA A 149 7.32 -13.51 8.71
N ILE A 150 8.02 -13.84 7.62
CA ILE A 150 7.43 -14.43 6.41
C ILE A 150 6.69 -15.76 6.68
N ASP A 151 7.15 -16.54 7.63
CA ASP A 151 6.50 -17.79 8.02
C ASP A 151 5.23 -17.59 8.86
N LYS A 152 5.03 -16.38 9.40
CA LYS A 152 3.90 -16.05 10.28
C LYS A 152 2.79 -15.30 9.55
N ILE A 153 3.08 -14.77 8.37
CA ILE A 153 2.17 -13.92 7.61
C ILE A 153 1.86 -14.47 6.23
N HIS A 154 0.74 -14.05 5.65
CA HIS A 154 0.49 -14.12 4.22
C HIS A 154 0.41 -12.71 3.64
N ILE A 155 1.03 -12.51 2.49
CA ILE A 155 0.99 -11.28 1.71
C ILE A 155 0.06 -11.52 0.53
N ILE A 156 -1.00 -10.73 0.41
CA ILE A 156 -2.06 -10.90 -0.56
C ILE A 156 -2.14 -9.66 -1.45
N ALA A 157 -1.91 -9.83 -2.75
CA ALA A 157 -2.31 -8.87 -3.76
C ALA A 157 -3.75 -9.17 -4.16
N PRO A 158 -4.74 -8.31 -3.83
CA PRO A 158 -6.15 -8.57 -4.13
C PRO A 158 -6.38 -8.69 -5.64
N ARG A 159 -7.18 -9.68 -6.06
CA ARG A 159 -7.44 -9.98 -7.47
C ARG A 159 -8.43 -9.03 -8.14
N ASP A 160 -9.26 -8.38 -7.36
CA ASP A 160 -10.21 -7.37 -7.85
C ASP A 160 -9.47 -6.14 -8.41
N PHE A 161 -8.51 -5.61 -7.69
CA PHE A 161 -7.49 -4.67 -8.14
C PHE A 161 -6.38 -4.53 -7.09
N THR A 162 -5.20 -4.13 -7.54
CA THR A 162 -4.07 -3.81 -6.65
C THR A 162 -3.49 -2.46 -7.08
N THR A 163 -3.57 -1.48 -6.19
CA THR A 163 -2.93 -0.18 -6.41
C THR A 163 -1.42 -0.35 -6.35
N VAL A 164 -0.72 0.13 -7.37
CA VAL A 164 0.74 0.10 -7.42
C VAL A 164 1.26 1.53 -7.30
N MET A 165 2.02 1.78 -6.24
CA MET A 165 2.77 3.02 -6.08
C MET A 165 4.14 2.88 -6.75
N MET A 166 4.65 3.97 -7.28
CA MET A 166 6.02 4.05 -7.78
C MET A 166 6.81 5.08 -6.97
N ARG A 167 8.03 4.75 -6.64
CA ARG A 167 9.00 5.76 -6.20
C ARG A 167 9.64 6.34 -7.42
N THR A 168 9.78 7.65 -7.43
CA THR A 168 10.30 8.38 -8.57
C THR A 168 11.47 9.26 -8.17
N ALA A 169 12.37 9.47 -9.10
CA ALA A 169 13.49 10.42 -9.00
C ALA A 169 13.31 11.55 -10.01
N LEU A 170 13.77 12.73 -9.66
CA LEU A 170 13.94 13.88 -10.55
C LEU A 170 15.23 14.63 -10.19
N ILE A 171 15.76 15.38 -11.12
CA ILE A 171 16.90 16.28 -10.90
C ILE A 171 16.32 17.70 -10.72
N PRO A 172 16.44 18.31 -9.53
CA PRO A 172 15.94 19.67 -9.34
C PRO A 172 16.77 20.69 -10.12
N THR A 173 16.14 21.78 -10.58
CA THR A 173 16.81 22.88 -11.30
C THR A 173 17.92 23.53 -10.49
N THR A 174 17.91 23.37 -9.17
CA THR A 174 18.95 23.89 -8.25
C THR A 174 20.13 22.93 -8.07
N SER A 175 20.14 21.76 -8.75
CA SER A 175 21.26 20.83 -8.67
C SER A 175 22.54 21.43 -9.23
N GLN A 176 23.63 21.32 -8.49
CA GLN A 176 24.96 21.78 -8.93
C GLN A 176 25.68 20.71 -9.76
N ASN A 177 25.30 19.44 -9.63
CA ASN A 177 25.83 18.29 -10.37
C ASN A 177 24.65 17.41 -10.86
N PRO A 178 23.98 17.84 -11.91
CA PRO A 178 22.82 17.14 -12.45
C PRO A 178 23.19 15.82 -13.17
#